data_3e6a34329c33604bec2ab06b9186d149
#
_entry.id   3e6a34329c33604bec2ab06b9186d149
#
_cell.length_a   1.000
_cell.length_b   1.000
_cell.length_c   1.000
_cell.angle_alpha   90.00
_cell.angle_beta   90.00
_cell.angle_gamma   90.00
#
_symmetry.space_group_name_H-M   'P 1'
#
loop_
_entity.id
_entity.type
_entity.pdbx_description
1 polymer ?
#
loop_
_entity_poly.entity_id
_entity_poly.type
_entity_poly.pdbx_seq_one_letter_code
_entity_poly.pdbx_strand_id
1 'polypeptide(L)'
;TSGAGYCLSATAKREGMELIAVVMGCESSQKRTADCKALLDYGFATYSVVRPGLKAGRTVAVHLGKQNTVPVELTERREILVDKAKRTSLSARVELAQVVPAPVEKGQRVGTISVYSDQRMLIQLPLVAAENVAKLTFGDVFGLVLRRICMAKPAEK
;
A
#
# COMPACT_ATOMS: atom_id res chain seq x y z
N THR A 1 -8.29 -39.71 23.17
CA THR A 1 -8.65 -39.01 24.38
C THR A 1 -10.16 -38.79 24.42
N SER A 2 -10.90 -39.70 25.05
CA SER A 2 -12.37 -39.69 25.06
C SER A 2 -13.01 -38.50 25.79
N GLY A 3 -12.26 -37.71 26.54
CA GLY A 3 -12.79 -36.56 27.28
C GLY A 3 -12.82 -35.24 26.51
N ALA A 4 -12.18 -35.12 25.33
CA ALA A 4 -12.09 -33.88 24.62
C ALA A 4 -13.18 -33.69 23.54
N GLY A 5 -14.05 -34.68 23.32
CA GLY A 5 -15.01 -34.67 22.21
C GLY A 5 -14.35 -34.67 20.85
N TYR A 6 -15.13 -34.34 19.81
CA TYR A 6 -14.60 -34.22 18.44
C TYR A 6 -14.05 -32.82 18.23
N CYS A 7 -12.76 -32.71 17.86
CA CYS A 7 -12.06 -31.48 17.59
C CYS A 7 -11.62 -31.42 16.13
N LEU A 8 -11.56 -30.23 15.54
CA LEU A 8 -11.08 -29.99 14.18
C LEU A 8 -10.44 -28.61 14.07
N SER A 9 -9.29 -28.57 13.43
CA SER A 9 -8.73 -27.33 12.90
C SER A 9 -8.72 -27.42 11.38
N ALA A 10 -9.27 -26.42 10.70
CA ALA A 10 -9.31 -26.37 9.24
C ALA A 10 -8.92 -24.98 8.76
N THR A 11 -8.23 -24.95 7.62
CA THR A 11 -7.81 -23.73 6.96
C THR A 11 -8.47 -23.65 5.58
N ALA A 12 -8.90 -22.48 5.20
CA ALA A 12 -9.41 -22.22 3.85
C ALA A 12 -8.95 -20.87 3.35
N LYS A 13 -8.72 -20.76 2.04
CA LYS A 13 -8.29 -19.53 1.37
C LYS A 13 -9.25 -19.16 0.25
N ARG A 14 -9.75 -17.91 0.25
CA ARG A 14 -10.60 -17.33 -0.81
C ARG A 14 -10.19 -15.87 -1.05
N GLU A 15 -10.08 -15.46 -2.30
CA GLU A 15 -9.82 -14.06 -2.71
C GLU A 15 -8.63 -13.39 -1.98
N GLY A 16 -7.57 -14.17 -1.73
CA GLY A 16 -6.37 -13.70 -1.03
C GLY A 16 -6.49 -13.68 0.50
N MET A 17 -7.66 -13.96 1.07
CA MET A 17 -7.87 -14.08 2.51
C MET A 17 -7.77 -15.54 2.93
N GLU A 18 -6.97 -15.81 3.96
CA GLU A 18 -6.83 -17.13 4.57
C GLU A 18 -7.42 -17.10 5.98
N LEU A 19 -8.30 -18.04 6.28
CA LEU A 19 -8.95 -18.18 7.56
C LEU A 19 -8.64 -19.55 8.16
N ILE A 20 -8.49 -19.58 9.48
CA ILE A 20 -8.30 -20.77 10.26
C ILE A 20 -9.50 -20.87 11.23
N ALA A 21 -10.24 -21.97 11.16
CA ALA A 21 -11.30 -22.27 12.09
C ALA A 21 -10.88 -23.43 13.00
N VAL A 22 -11.12 -23.27 14.29
CA VAL A 22 -10.86 -24.30 15.30
C VAL A 22 -12.15 -24.55 16.05
N VAL A 23 -12.61 -25.80 16.04
CA VAL A 23 -13.77 -26.25 16.82
C VAL A 23 -13.32 -27.35 17.76
N MET A 24 -13.86 -27.37 18.97
CA MET A 24 -13.49 -28.32 20.04
C MET A 24 -14.73 -28.79 20.76
N GLY A 25 -14.68 -30.01 21.27
CA GLY A 25 -15.76 -30.55 22.13
C GLY A 25 -17.07 -30.82 21.39
N CYS A 26 -17.05 -31.04 20.09
CA CYS A 26 -18.26 -31.37 19.32
C CYS A 26 -18.77 -32.78 19.69
N GLU A 27 -20.08 -32.95 19.55
CA GLU A 27 -20.77 -34.23 19.91
C GLU A 27 -20.48 -35.32 18.87
N SER A 28 -20.20 -34.97 17.63
CA SER A 28 -19.95 -35.93 16.53
C SER A 28 -18.96 -35.41 15.51
N SER A 29 -18.41 -36.35 14.71
CA SER A 29 -17.53 -36.01 13.59
C SER A 29 -18.24 -35.18 12.53
N GLN A 30 -19.52 -35.42 12.27
CA GLN A 30 -20.33 -34.67 11.31
C GLN A 30 -20.55 -33.24 11.81
N LYS A 31 -20.91 -33.08 13.12
CA LYS A 31 -21.13 -31.75 13.71
C LYS A 31 -19.88 -30.88 13.69
N ARG A 32 -18.71 -31.41 14.06
CA ARG A 32 -17.46 -30.66 14.01
C ARG A 32 -17.13 -30.13 12.59
N THR A 33 -17.44 -30.95 11.57
CA THR A 33 -17.19 -30.55 10.18
C THR A 33 -18.18 -29.47 9.73
N ALA A 34 -19.45 -29.60 10.11
CA ALA A 34 -20.49 -28.63 9.82
C ALA A 34 -20.21 -27.26 10.51
N ASP A 35 -19.86 -27.30 11.81
CA ASP A 35 -19.54 -26.11 12.60
C ASP A 35 -18.29 -25.39 12.07
N CYS A 36 -17.25 -26.15 11.73
CA CYS A 36 -16.03 -25.59 11.16
C CYS A 36 -16.30 -24.92 9.80
N LYS A 37 -17.10 -25.56 8.95
CA LYS A 37 -17.53 -24.98 7.67
C LYS A 37 -18.35 -23.72 7.88
N ALA A 38 -19.30 -23.73 8.81
CA ALA A 38 -20.14 -22.56 9.11
C ALA A 38 -19.28 -21.37 9.58
N LEU A 39 -18.26 -21.59 10.44
CA LEU A 39 -17.33 -20.56 10.87
C LEU A 39 -16.51 -19.98 9.71
N LEU A 40 -15.99 -20.81 8.83
CA LEU A 40 -15.25 -20.36 7.66
C LEU A 40 -16.16 -19.57 6.69
N ASP A 41 -17.37 -20.06 6.43
CA ASP A 41 -18.33 -19.37 5.56
C ASP A 41 -18.75 -18.02 6.17
N TYR A 42 -18.98 -17.96 7.49
CA TYR A 42 -19.23 -16.71 8.20
C TYR A 42 -18.06 -15.72 8.04
N GLY A 43 -16.82 -16.18 8.25
CA GLY A 43 -15.64 -15.34 8.11
C GLY A 43 -15.49 -14.79 6.68
N PHE A 44 -15.67 -15.63 5.67
CA PHE A 44 -15.64 -15.20 4.26
C PHE A 44 -16.83 -14.34 3.85
N ALA A 45 -17.98 -14.49 4.48
CA ALA A 45 -19.14 -13.62 4.24
C ALA A 45 -18.94 -12.22 4.85
N THR A 46 -18.35 -12.16 6.04
CA THR A 46 -18.23 -10.94 6.84
C THR A 46 -17.03 -10.10 6.46
N TYR A 47 -15.88 -10.71 6.20
CA TYR A 47 -14.62 -10.02 6.01
C TYR A 47 -14.10 -10.07 4.57
N SER A 48 -13.28 -9.08 4.21
CA SER A 48 -12.54 -9.04 2.96
C SER A 48 -11.17 -8.41 3.16
N VAL A 49 -10.23 -8.76 2.28
CA VAL A 49 -8.91 -8.14 2.23
C VAL A 49 -8.93 -6.99 1.24
N VAL A 50 -8.45 -5.83 1.67
CA VAL A 50 -8.27 -4.65 0.83
C VAL A 50 -6.79 -4.33 0.74
N ARG A 51 -6.31 -4.03 -0.47
CA ARG A 51 -4.94 -3.61 -0.74
C ARG A 51 -4.94 -2.12 -1.05
N PRO A 52 -4.47 -1.27 -0.13
CA PRO A 52 -4.30 0.14 -0.44
C PRO A 52 -3.32 0.29 -1.60
N GLY A 53 -3.71 1.04 -2.61
CA GLY A 53 -2.89 1.31 -3.78
C GLY A 53 -2.69 2.81 -3.97
N LEU A 54 -1.53 3.20 -4.47
CA LEU A 54 -1.28 4.54 -4.96
C LEU A 54 -1.74 4.61 -6.43
N LYS A 55 -2.48 5.65 -6.81
CA LYS A 55 -2.76 5.90 -8.23
C LYS A 55 -1.44 6.11 -8.96
N ALA A 56 -1.26 5.42 -10.09
CA ALA A 56 -0.07 5.55 -10.91
C ALA A 56 0.18 7.01 -11.35
N GLY A 57 1.45 7.36 -11.59
CA GLY A 57 1.83 8.68 -12.11
C GLY A 57 1.95 9.78 -11.06
N ARG A 58 1.90 9.49 -9.77
CA ARG A 58 2.19 10.51 -8.75
C ARG A 58 3.68 10.78 -8.65
N THR A 59 4.01 12.07 -8.66
CA THR A 59 5.38 12.57 -8.56
C THR A 59 5.48 13.65 -7.49
N VAL A 60 6.70 13.86 -6.99
CA VAL A 60 7.05 14.98 -6.10
C VAL A 60 8.07 15.87 -6.81
N ALA A 61 7.94 17.17 -6.69
CA ALA A 61 8.90 18.13 -7.26
C ALA A 61 10.26 18.03 -6.56
N VAL A 62 11.33 18.10 -7.34
CA VAL A 62 12.71 18.07 -6.82
C VAL A 62 13.38 19.42 -7.07
N HIS A 63 13.86 20.03 -5.98
CA HIS A 63 14.59 21.31 -6.06
C HIS A 63 16.07 21.06 -6.31
N LEU A 64 16.64 21.76 -7.31
CA LEU A 64 18.05 21.64 -7.73
C LEU A 64 18.47 20.22 -8.14
N GLY A 65 17.53 19.40 -8.61
CA GLY A 65 17.81 18.08 -9.15
C GLY A 65 18.04 18.10 -10.67
N LYS A 66 18.78 17.11 -11.19
CA LYS A 66 18.90 16.90 -12.66
C LYS A 66 17.56 16.56 -13.30
N GLN A 67 16.62 16.04 -12.50
CA GLN A 67 15.22 15.85 -12.87
C GLN A 67 14.37 16.76 -11.99
N ASN A 68 13.32 17.37 -12.59
CA ASN A 68 12.44 18.29 -11.87
C ASN A 68 11.43 17.58 -10.97
N THR A 69 11.22 16.28 -11.16
CA THR A 69 10.28 15.47 -10.39
C THR A 69 10.84 14.07 -10.16
N VAL A 70 10.39 13.42 -9.09
CA VAL A 70 10.69 12.02 -8.78
C VAL A 70 9.38 11.23 -8.65
N PRO A 71 9.26 10.05 -9.31
CA PRO A 71 8.10 9.17 -9.12
C PRO A 71 8.02 8.67 -7.68
N VAL A 72 6.80 8.44 -7.22
CA VAL A 72 6.52 7.98 -5.86
C VAL A 72 5.95 6.57 -5.88
N GLU A 73 6.44 5.72 -4.99
CA GLU A 73 5.96 4.35 -4.81
C GLU A 73 5.67 4.03 -3.34
N LEU A 74 4.91 2.96 -3.12
CA LEU A 74 4.69 2.39 -1.79
C LEU A 74 5.88 1.49 -1.41
N THR A 75 6.42 1.69 -0.23
CA THR A 75 7.51 0.84 0.31
C THR A 75 7.06 -0.61 0.48
N GLU A 76 5.83 -0.82 0.94
CA GLU A 76 5.26 -2.13 1.21
C GLU A 76 3.82 -2.21 0.73
N ARG A 77 3.47 -3.33 0.11
CA ARG A 77 2.09 -3.66 -0.18
C ARG A 77 1.52 -4.39 1.03
N ARG A 78 0.80 -3.67 1.88
CA ARG A 78 0.10 -4.28 3.02
C ARG A 78 -1.34 -4.57 2.70
N GLU A 79 -1.78 -5.73 3.17
CA GLU A 79 -3.17 -6.15 3.12
C GLU A 79 -3.86 -5.76 4.42
N ILE A 80 -5.07 -5.22 4.32
CA ILE A 80 -5.87 -4.81 5.46
C ILE A 80 -7.14 -5.65 5.47
N LEU A 81 -7.40 -6.32 6.59
CA LEU A 81 -8.67 -7.00 6.81
C LEU A 81 -9.73 -5.97 7.17
N VAL A 82 -10.82 -5.96 6.46
CA VAL A 82 -11.95 -5.04 6.69
C VAL A 82 -13.27 -5.79 6.67
N ASP A 83 -14.22 -5.29 7.41
CA ASP A 83 -15.61 -5.73 7.32
C ASP A 83 -16.18 -5.34 5.94
N LYS A 84 -16.82 -6.28 5.25
CA LYS A 84 -17.43 -6.04 3.94
C LYS A 84 -18.49 -4.94 4.00
N ALA A 85 -19.24 -4.86 5.08
CA ALA A 85 -20.23 -3.81 5.28
C ALA A 85 -19.61 -2.40 5.33
N LYS A 86 -18.36 -2.30 5.80
CA LYS A 86 -17.61 -1.03 5.91
C LYS A 86 -16.73 -0.73 4.71
N ARG A 87 -16.72 -1.58 3.70
CA ARG A 87 -15.88 -1.39 2.50
C ARG A 87 -16.20 -0.10 1.75
N THR A 88 -17.45 0.34 1.75
CA THR A 88 -17.90 1.59 1.11
C THR A 88 -17.49 2.85 1.89
N SER A 89 -17.22 2.74 3.18
CA SER A 89 -16.74 3.84 4.03
C SER A 89 -15.22 4.02 4.01
N LEU A 90 -14.50 3.17 3.27
CA LEU A 90 -13.06 3.28 3.17
C LEU A 90 -12.66 4.51 2.35
N SER A 91 -11.79 5.31 2.93
CA SER A 91 -11.16 6.46 2.26
C SER A 91 -9.65 6.42 2.41
N ALA A 92 -8.94 6.90 1.39
CA ALA A 92 -7.50 6.98 1.42
C ALA A 92 -7.06 8.44 1.24
N ARG A 93 -6.27 8.94 2.19
CA ARG A 93 -5.65 10.27 2.12
C ARG A 93 -4.17 10.11 1.81
N VAL A 94 -3.71 10.81 0.78
CA VAL A 94 -2.30 10.83 0.37
C VAL A 94 -1.74 12.21 0.68
N GLU A 95 -0.70 12.24 1.48
CA GLU A 95 0.05 13.45 1.84
C GLU A 95 1.47 13.31 1.27
N LEU A 96 1.84 14.19 0.35
CA LEU A 96 3.15 14.24 -0.28
C LEU A 96 3.85 15.54 0.09
N ALA A 97 5.17 15.49 0.20
CA ALA A 97 5.99 16.70 0.25
C ALA A 97 5.74 17.52 -1.02
N GLN A 98 5.61 18.83 -0.89
CA GLN A 98 5.44 19.71 -2.06
C GLN A 98 6.71 19.73 -2.91
N VAL A 99 7.86 19.79 -2.24
CA VAL A 99 9.19 19.84 -2.87
C VAL A 99 10.19 19.12 -1.98
N VAL A 100 11.11 18.38 -2.58
CA VAL A 100 12.25 17.76 -1.89
C VAL A 100 13.55 18.29 -2.49
N PRO A 101 14.56 18.64 -1.67
CA PRO A 101 15.86 19.07 -2.18
C PRO A 101 16.66 17.89 -2.73
N ALA A 102 17.38 18.11 -3.84
CA ALA A 102 18.33 17.13 -4.35
C ALA A 102 19.63 17.11 -3.52
N PRO A 103 20.35 15.96 -3.42
CA PRO A 103 20.03 14.68 -4.07
C PRO A 103 18.87 13.96 -3.39
N VAL A 104 18.08 13.22 -4.16
CA VAL A 104 17.03 12.32 -3.66
C VAL A 104 17.49 10.89 -3.90
N GLU A 105 17.43 10.07 -2.89
CA GLU A 105 17.78 8.65 -2.99
C GLU A 105 16.53 7.79 -3.16
N LYS A 106 16.65 6.73 -3.94
CA LYS A 106 15.59 5.71 -4.04
C LYS A 106 15.30 5.14 -2.65
N GLY A 107 14.02 5.05 -2.29
CA GLY A 107 13.59 4.64 -0.96
C GLY A 107 13.51 5.78 0.06
N GLN A 108 13.94 6.99 -0.27
CA GLN A 108 13.77 8.16 0.60
C GLN A 108 12.30 8.47 0.79
N ARG A 109 11.87 8.66 2.05
CA ARG A 109 10.48 9.00 2.37
C ARG A 109 10.12 10.39 1.83
N VAL A 110 9.06 10.44 1.03
CA VAL A 110 8.55 11.68 0.40
C VAL A 110 7.08 11.97 0.74
N GLY A 111 6.45 11.08 1.50
CA GLY A 111 5.07 11.26 1.91
C GLY A 111 4.51 10.10 2.70
N THR A 112 3.19 10.09 2.82
CA THR A 112 2.41 9.02 3.46
C THR A 112 1.07 8.82 2.78
N ILE A 113 0.57 7.59 2.84
CA ILE A 113 -0.82 7.26 2.55
C ILE A 113 -1.48 6.73 3.82
N SER A 114 -2.58 7.33 4.21
CA SER A 114 -3.38 6.93 5.37
C SER A 114 -4.73 6.40 4.89
N VAL A 115 -5.13 5.24 5.39
CA VAL A 115 -6.41 4.61 5.08
C VAL A 115 -7.32 4.72 6.29
N TYR A 116 -8.55 5.17 6.06
CA TYR A 116 -9.56 5.40 7.09
C TYR A 116 -10.81 4.56 6.80
N SER A 117 -11.49 4.14 7.88
CA SER A 117 -12.86 3.63 7.87
C SER A 117 -13.65 4.40 8.91
N ASP A 118 -14.77 5.00 8.52
CA ASP A 118 -15.63 5.79 9.41
C ASP A 118 -14.84 6.80 10.27
N GLN A 119 -13.91 7.54 9.65
CA GLN A 119 -12.99 8.52 10.29
C GLN A 119 -11.91 7.92 11.22
N ARG A 120 -11.94 6.60 11.47
CA ARG A 120 -10.87 5.92 12.20
C ARG A 120 -9.75 5.53 11.25
N MET A 121 -8.54 5.94 11.58
CA MET A 121 -7.33 5.53 10.84
C MET A 121 -7.08 4.03 11.07
N LEU A 122 -7.04 3.27 9.98
CA LEU A 122 -6.74 1.83 9.99
C LEU A 122 -5.25 1.58 9.87
N ILE A 123 -4.61 2.26 8.91
CA ILE A 123 -3.18 2.10 8.65
C ILE A 123 -2.60 3.36 8.01
N GLN A 124 -1.33 3.61 8.25
CA GLN A 124 -0.54 4.61 7.58
C GLN A 124 0.71 3.96 7.00
N LEU A 125 0.96 4.17 5.69
CA LEU A 125 2.09 3.59 4.98
C LEU A 125 2.98 4.69 4.43
N PRO A 126 4.32 4.54 4.49
CA PRO A 126 5.25 5.52 3.92
C PRO A 126 5.23 5.43 2.40
N LEU A 127 5.32 6.60 1.77
CA LEU A 127 5.54 6.79 0.35
C LEU A 127 6.99 7.23 0.14
N VAL A 128 7.66 6.58 -0.80
CA VAL A 128 9.09 6.77 -1.04
C VAL A 128 9.37 7.12 -2.50
N ALA A 129 10.54 7.72 -2.73
CA ALA A 129 11.04 7.97 -4.07
C ALA A 129 11.35 6.65 -4.77
N ALA A 130 10.84 6.46 -5.99
CA ALA A 130 11.05 5.25 -6.77
C ALA A 130 12.42 5.22 -7.47
N GLU A 131 13.07 6.38 -7.63
CA GLU A 131 14.30 6.56 -8.37
C GLU A 131 15.26 7.52 -7.65
N ASN A 132 16.54 7.45 -8.03
CA ASN A 132 17.55 8.41 -7.57
C ASN A 132 17.49 9.68 -8.45
N VAL A 133 17.56 10.85 -7.82
CA VAL A 133 17.71 12.13 -8.52
C VAL A 133 18.97 12.82 -8.04
N ALA A 134 19.97 12.90 -8.90
CA ALA A 134 21.22 13.57 -8.59
C ALA A 134 21.03 15.10 -8.52
N LYS A 135 21.84 15.77 -7.71
CA LYS A 135 21.89 17.24 -7.64
C LYS A 135 22.49 17.82 -8.93
N LEU A 136 21.97 18.96 -9.37
CA LEU A 136 22.59 19.78 -10.42
C LEU A 136 24.01 20.18 -10.01
N THR A 137 24.96 19.97 -10.90
CA THR A 137 26.32 20.49 -10.77
C THR A 137 26.43 21.91 -11.29
N PHE A 138 27.48 22.62 -10.90
CA PHE A 138 27.75 23.96 -11.43
C PHE A 138 27.82 23.97 -12.96
N GLY A 139 28.42 22.93 -13.56
CA GLY A 139 28.49 22.78 -15.02
C GLY A 139 27.13 22.60 -15.68
N ASP A 140 26.21 21.86 -15.04
CA ASP A 140 24.85 21.68 -15.53
C ASP A 140 24.10 23.03 -15.55
N VAL A 141 24.21 23.83 -14.48
CA VAL A 141 23.59 25.15 -14.35
C VAL A 141 24.21 26.13 -15.36
N PHE A 142 25.53 26.15 -15.47
CA PHE A 142 26.25 27.01 -16.43
C PHE A 142 25.84 26.70 -17.87
N GLY A 143 25.75 25.40 -18.22
CA GLY A 143 25.30 24.95 -19.54
C GLY A 143 23.87 25.38 -19.86
N LEU A 144 22.96 25.32 -18.86
CA LEU A 144 21.58 25.79 -18.99
C LEU A 144 21.50 27.30 -19.24
N VAL A 145 22.27 28.08 -18.48
CA VAL A 145 22.35 29.54 -18.63
C VAL A 145 22.93 29.92 -19.99
N LEU A 146 24.01 29.28 -20.41
CA LEU A 146 24.66 29.55 -21.71
C LEU A 146 23.71 29.23 -22.88
N ARG A 147 23.00 28.10 -22.84
CA ARG A 147 21.97 27.76 -23.81
C ARG A 147 20.86 28.83 -23.90
N ARG A 148 20.44 29.36 -22.76
CA ARG A 148 19.37 30.35 -22.69
C ARG A 148 19.83 31.72 -23.21
N ILE A 149 21.10 32.10 -23.02
CA ILE A 149 21.70 33.33 -23.49
C ILE A 149 21.98 33.22 -25.00
N CYS A 150 22.49 32.09 -25.48
CA CYS A 150 22.81 31.89 -26.90
C CYS A 150 21.60 31.60 -27.78
N MET A 151 20.36 31.72 -27.30
CA MET A 151 19.10 31.52 -28.06
C MET A 151 19.03 30.21 -28.85
N ALA A 152 19.69 29.16 -28.40
CA ALA A 152 19.48 27.84 -28.96
C ALA A 152 18.06 27.36 -28.63
N LYS A 153 17.14 27.42 -29.63
CA LYS A 153 15.80 26.85 -29.54
C LYS A 153 15.89 25.42 -28.98
N PRO A 154 15.08 25.05 -27.96
CA PRO A 154 15.02 23.66 -27.56
C PRO A 154 14.51 22.84 -28.76
N ALA A 155 15.20 21.74 -29.09
CA ALA A 155 14.68 20.76 -30.02
C ALA A 155 13.39 20.17 -29.41
N GLU A 156 12.25 20.45 -30.02
CA GLU A 156 10.99 19.75 -29.76
C GLU A 156 11.19 18.27 -30.04
N LYS A 157 10.94 17.48 -29.01
CA LYS A 157 10.68 16.03 -29.13
C LYS A 157 9.36 15.72 -28.50
#